data_dbe3754e54d32c9c13d54f87efd7756c
#
_entry.id   dbe3754e54d32c9c13d54f87efd7756c
#
_cell.length_a   1.000
_cell.length_b   1.000
_cell.length_c   1.000
_cell.angle_alpha   90.00
_cell.angle_beta   90.00
_cell.angle_gamma   90.00
#
_symmetry.space_group_name_H-M   'P 1'
#
loop_
_entity.id
_entity.type
_entity.pdbx_description
1 polymer ?
#
loop_
_entity_poly.entity_id
_entity_poly.type
_entity_poly.pdbx_seq_one_letter_code
_entity_poly.pdbx_strand_id
1 'polypeptide(L)'
;MNKIKKGNFPKINLEDESNKPFSGFKIQLQKPSKIKSGLDAHVVGQHRAKKFISVAVHNHYKRIIHQSYVSDVELDKSNILLIGPTGSGKTLIAQTLARLLSVPFAIADATTLTEAGYVGEDVENILVRLL
;
A
#
# COMPACT_ATOMS: atom_id res chain seq x y z
N MET A 1 41.51 14.86 11.33
CA MET A 1 40.11 15.21 11.72
C MET A 1 39.34 15.61 10.46
N ASN A 2 38.71 14.65 9.78
CA ASN A 2 38.03 14.87 8.48
C ASN A 2 36.58 15.34 8.76
N LYS A 3 36.28 16.59 8.41
CA LYS A 3 34.91 17.13 8.41
C LYS A 3 34.11 16.49 7.26
N ILE A 4 33.15 15.64 7.59
CA ILE A 4 32.15 15.13 6.65
C ILE A 4 31.33 16.33 6.17
N LYS A 5 31.44 16.67 4.87
CA LYS A 5 30.60 17.68 4.23
C LYS A 5 29.15 17.17 4.26
N LYS A 6 28.25 17.91 4.93
CA LYS A 6 26.81 17.68 4.87
C LYS A 6 26.37 17.83 3.41
N GLY A 7 25.96 16.73 2.79
CA GLY A 7 25.39 16.73 1.45
C GLY A 7 24.14 17.62 1.43
N ASN A 8 24.11 18.54 0.48
CA ASN A 8 22.98 19.42 0.24
C ASN A 8 21.91 18.61 -0.51
N PHE A 9 21.02 17.95 0.24
CA PHE A 9 19.87 17.29 -0.35
C PHE A 9 18.87 18.35 -0.82
N PRO A 10 18.42 18.31 -2.09
CA PRO A 10 17.41 19.23 -2.58
C PRO A 10 16.13 19.06 -1.74
N LYS A 11 15.61 20.19 -1.25
CA LYS A 11 14.29 20.22 -0.61
C LYS A 11 13.24 19.91 -1.69
N ILE A 12 12.64 18.75 -1.64
CA ILE A 12 11.55 18.36 -2.54
C ILE A 12 10.31 19.16 -2.13
N ASN A 13 9.93 20.14 -2.93
CA ASN A 13 8.64 20.80 -2.81
C ASN A 13 7.56 19.81 -3.30
N LEU A 14 6.74 19.31 -2.38
CA LEU A 14 5.67 18.35 -2.66
C LEU A 14 4.46 18.98 -3.39
N GLU A 15 4.55 20.27 -3.77
CA GLU A 15 3.45 21.05 -4.36
C GLU A 15 3.54 21.24 -5.89
N ASP A 16 4.55 20.66 -6.56
CA ASP A 16 4.67 20.80 -8.01
C ASP A 16 3.78 19.79 -8.73
N GLU A 17 2.56 20.22 -9.10
CA GLU A 17 1.49 19.41 -9.70
C GLU A 17 1.69 19.10 -11.20
N SER A 18 2.71 19.64 -11.87
CA SER A 18 2.79 19.66 -13.34
C SER A 18 3.39 18.42 -14.01
N ASN A 19 3.91 17.43 -13.25
CA ASN A 19 4.63 16.27 -13.81
C ASN A 19 4.17 14.93 -13.23
N LYS A 20 2.85 14.63 -13.24
CA LYS A 20 2.31 13.33 -12.79
C LYS A 20 1.97 12.42 -13.97
N PRO A 21 2.59 11.24 -14.08
CA PRO A 21 2.22 10.25 -15.11
C PRO A 21 0.89 9.53 -14.82
N PHE A 22 0.18 9.86 -13.74
CA PHE A 22 -1.12 9.27 -13.40
C PHE A 22 -2.13 10.37 -13.08
N SER A 23 -2.78 10.92 -14.11
CA SER A 23 -3.84 11.93 -14.00
C SER A 23 -5.18 11.29 -13.58
N GLY A 24 -5.36 10.97 -12.32
CA GLY A 24 -6.64 10.42 -11.86
C GLY A 24 -6.72 10.17 -10.35
N PHE A 25 -5.67 9.75 -9.71
CA PHE A 25 -5.66 9.48 -8.28
C PHE A 25 -4.72 10.44 -7.55
N LYS A 26 -5.26 11.36 -6.74
CA LYS A 26 -4.44 12.14 -5.78
C LYS A 26 -3.96 11.18 -4.69
N ILE A 27 -2.74 10.64 -4.86
CA ILE A 27 -2.09 9.83 -3.81
C ILE A 27 -1.67 10.79 -2.69
N GLN A 28 -2.46 10.85 -1.63
CA GLN A 28 -2.11 11.62 -0.45
C GLN A 28 -1.27 10.74 0.49
N LEU A 29 0.02 11.02 0.61
CA LEU A 29 0.91 10.31 1.52
C LEU A 29 0.49 10.56 2.98
N GLN A 30 -0.19 9.61 3.59
CA GLN A 30 -0.61 9.71 4.99
C GLN A 30 0.49 9.22 5.91
N LYS A 31 0.68 9.90 7.07
CA LYS A 31 1.60 9.43 8.11
C LYS A 31 1.14 8.08 8.69
N PRO A 32 2.06 7.16 9.06
CA PRO A 32 1.71 5.87 9.65
C PRO A 32 0.81 5.98 10.89
N SER A 33 1.01 7.00 11.71
CA SER A 33 0.18 7.27 12.89
C SER A 33 -1.28 7.56 12.52
N LYS A 34 -1.52 8.30 11.43
CA LYS A 34 -2.87 8.63 10.96
C LYS A 34 -3.57 7.38 10.40
N ILE A 35 -2.86 6.56 9.62
CA ILE A 35 -3.37 5.29 9.11
C ILE A 35 -3.73 4.37 10.28
N LYS A 36 -2.85 4.25 11.28
CA LYS A 36 -3.10 3.44 12.48
C LYS A 36 -4.34 3.93 13.24
N SER A 37 -4.48 5.23 13.47
CA SER A 37 -5.65 5.80 14.16
C SER A 37 -6.94 5.51 13.40
N GLY A 38 -6.93 5.57 12.06
CA GLY A 38 -8.07 5.19 11.25
C GLY A 38 -8.42 3.71 11.38
N LEU A 39 -7.43 2.83 11.43
CA LEU A 39 -7.65 1.41 11.70
C LEU A 39 -8.16 1.16 13.13
N ASP A 40 -7.65 1.90 14.12
CA ASP A 40 -8.08 1.76 15.52
C ASP A 40 -9.56 2.11 15.72
N ALA A 41 -10.11 3.01 14.92
CA ALA A 41 -11.53 3.38 14.96
C ALA A 41 -12.48 2.26 14.49
N HIS A 42 -12.01 1.30 13.69
CA HIS A 42 -12.86 0.28 13.06
C HIS A 42 -12.49 -1.15 13.44
N VAL A 43 -11.27 -1.38 13.89
CA VAL A 43 -10.73 -2.72 14.21
C VAL A 43 -10.33 -2.76 15.67
N VAL A 44 -11.01 -3.58 16.45
CA VAL A 44 -10.68 -3.79 17.88
C VAL A 44 -9.45 -4.69 18.00
N GLY A 45 -8.55 -4.36 18.92
CA GLY A 45 -7.34 -5.15 19.15
C GLY A 45 -6.32 -5.07 18.01
N GLN A 46 -5.55 -6.14 17.81
CA GLN A 46 -4.56 -6.28 16.74
C GLN A 46 -3.54 -5.11 16.63
N HIS A 47 -3.16 -4.52 17.76
CA HIS A 47 -2.32 -3.31 17.81
C HIS A 47 -0.99 -3.45 17.06
N ARG A 48 -0.36 -4.64 17.17
CA ARG A 48 0.91 -4.93 16.51
C ARG A 48 0.74 -4.99 14.98
N ALA A 49 -0.25 -5.76 14.51
CA ALA A 49 -0.55 -5.88 13.08
C ALA A 49 -0.89 -4.52 12.45
N LYS A 50 -1.76 -3.74 13.10
CA LYS A 50 -2.12 -2.38 12.64
C LYS A 50 -0.91 -1.47 12.53
N LYS A 51 0.04 -1.52 13.48
CA LYS A 51 1.26 -0.73 13.44
C LYS A 51 2.13 -1.12 12.24
N PHE A 52 2.38 -2.41 12.03
CA PHE A 52 3.18 -2.89 10.89
C PHE A 52 2.55 -2.54 9.55
N ILE A 53 1.26 -2.79 9.39
CA ILE A 53 0.53 -2.47 8.16
C ILE A 53 0.59 -0.97 7.86
N SER A 54 0.40 -0.12 8.87
CA SER A 54 0.43 1.34 8.68
C SER A 54 1.79 1.84 8.17
N VAL A 55 2.89 1.26 8.65
CA VAL A 55 4.24 1.58 8.18
C VAL A 55 4.46 1.03 6.77
N ALA A 56 4.07 -0.23 6.51
CA ALA A 56 4.24 -0.87 5.21
C ALA A 56 3.48 -0.12 4.10
N VAL A 57 2.25 0.30 4.38
CA VAL A 57 1.44 1.11 3.45
C VAL A 57 2.06 2.47 3.20
N HIS A 58 2.52 3.15 4.24
CA HIS A 58 3.24 4.43 4.07
C HIS A 58 4.46 4.27 3.17
N ASN A 59 5.27 3.23 3.40
CA ASN A 59 6.45 2.95 2.59
C ASN A 59 6.08 2.61 1.15
N HIS A 60 4.98 1.85 0.93
CA HIS A 60 4.48 1.55 -0.40
C HIS A 60 4.15 2.82 -1.19
N TYR A 61 3.36 3.73 -0.62
CA TYR A 61 3.03 4.99 -1.29
C TYR A 61 4.23 5.92 -1.44
N LYS A 62 5.09 5.97 -0.44
CA LYS A 62 6.35 6.71 -0.54
C LYS A 62 7.20 6.23 -1.72
N ARG A 63 7.28 4.91 -1.92
CA ARG A 63 7.98 4.31 -3.07
C ARG A 63 7.34 4.74 -4.39
N ILE A 64 6.03 4.64 -4.55
CA ILE A 64 5.33 5.03 -5.78
C ILE A 64 5.61 6.49 -6.13
N ILE A 65 5.58 7.38 -5.14
CA ILE A 65 5.87 8.81 -5.33
C ILE A 65 7.36 9.01 -5.71
N HIS A 66 8.28 8.34 -5.02
CA HIS A 66 9.72 8.49 -5.30
C HIS A 66 10.15 7.87 -6.62
N GLN A 67 9.56 6.76 -7.05
CA GLN A 67 9.90 6.10 -8.32
C GLN A 67 9.66 7.01 -9.53
N SER A 68 8.81 8.03 -9.39
CA SER A 68 8.59 9.05 -10.42
C SER A 68 9.72 10.10 -10.50
N TYR A 69 10.60 10.19 -9.49
CA TYR A 69 11.60 11.27 -9.38
C TYR A 69 13.06 10.82 -9.40
N VAL A 70 13.36 9.54 -9.11
CA VAL A 70 14.74 9.05 -8.95
C VAL A 70 14.92 7.76 -9.76
N SER A 71 15.71 7.85 -10.84
CA SER A 71 15.98 6.70 -11.74
C SER A 71 17.05 5.74 -11.23
N ASP A 72 17.87 6.13 -10.25
CA ASP A 72 19.08 5.37 -9.85
C ASP A 72 18.90 4.38 -8.71
N VAL A 73 17.76 4.37 -8.02
CA VAL A 73 17.48 3.46 -6.91
C VAL A 73 16.20 2.69 -7.17
N GLU A 74 16.33 1.40 -7.42
CA GLU A 74 15.20 0.48 -7.49
C GLU A 74 14.77 0.07 -6.08
N LEU A 75 13.55 0.44 -5.70
CA LEU A 75 12.95 0.05 -4.43
C LEU A 75 12.04 -1.16 -4.64
N ASP A 76 12.36 -2.27 -4.00
CA ASP A 76 11.58 -3.51 -4.08
C ASP A 76 10.13 -3.36 -3.63
N LYS A 77 9.24 -4.11 -4.30
CA LYS A 77 7.85 -4.27 -3.86
C LYS A 77 7.81 -5.19 -2.65
N SER A 78 7.12 -4.78 -1.59
CA SER A 78 6.87 -5.65 -0.45
C SER A 78 5.41 -6.08 -0.42
N ASN A 79 5.19 -7.38 -0.29
CA ASN A 79 3.88 -7.97 -0.07
C ASN A 79 3.67 -8.19 1.44
N ILE A 80 2.41 -8.14 1.89
CA ILE A 80 2.07 -8.33 3.30
C ILE A 80 1.32 -9.65 3.44
N LEU A 81 1.83 -10.53 4.28
CA LEU A 81 1.19 -11.78 4.65
C LEU A 81 0.58 -11.65 6.06
N LEU A 82 -0.74 -11.86 6.18
CA LEU A 82 -1.47 -11.88 7.43
C LEU A 82 -1.84 -13.32 7.80
N ILE A 83 -1.27 -13.82 8.88
CA ILE A 83 -1.53 -15.18 9.40
C ILE A 83 -2.28 -15.09 10.73
N GLY A 84 -3.28 -15.93 10.90
CA GLY A 84 -4.06 -16.01 12.12
C GLY A 84 -5.33 -16.83 11.94
N PRO A 85 -6.04 -17.18 13.02
CA PRO A 85 -7.27 -17.97 12.96
C PRO A 85 -8.37 -17.24 12.20
N THR A 86 -9.38 -17.99 11.76
CA THR A 86 -10.59 -17.43 11.17
C THR A 86 -11.27 -16.51 12.19
N GLY A 87 -11.83 -15.38 11.72
CA GLY A 87 -12.47 -14.41 12.60
C GLY A 87 -11.52 -13.43 13.32
N SER A 88 -10.19 -13.54 13.14
CA SER A 88 -9.22 -12.64 13.79
C SER A 88 -9.13 -11.24 13.18
N GLY A 89 -9.97 -10.92 12.18
CA GLY A 89 -10.05 -9.58 11.59
C GLY A 89 -9.09 -9.31 10.43
N LYS A 90 -8.43 -10.34 9.85
CA LYS A 90 -7.49 -10.17 8.74
C LYS A 90 -8.10 -9.43 7.55
N THR A 91 -9.23 -9.93 7.05
CA THR A 91 -9.97 -9.32 5.93
C THR A 91 -10.53 -7.95 6.30
N LEU A 92 -11.03 -7.78 7.54
CA LEU A 92 -11.53 -6.51 8.01
C LEU A 92 -10.46 -5.42 8.01
N ILE A 93 -9.23 -5.75 8.42
CA ILE A 93 -8.10 -4.82 8.37
C ILE A 93 -7.85 -4.38 6.92
N ALA A 94 -7.80 -5.32 5.96
CA ALA A 94 -7.56 -5.02 4.55
C ALA A 94 -8.68 -4.15 3.94
N GLN A 95 -9.93 -4.49 4.18
CA GLN A 95 -11.09 -3.71 3.72
C GLN A 95 -11.12 -2.30 4.31
N THR A 96 -10.85 -2.20 5.62
CA THR A 96 -10.82 -0.89 6.30
C THR A 96 -9.70 -0.02 5.76
N LEU A 97 -8.53 -0.62 5.52
CA LEU A 97 -7.40 0.06 4.92
C LEU A 97 -7.72 0.62 3.53
N ALA A 98 -8.34 -0.19 2.65
CA ALA A 98 -8.75 0.23 1.31
C ALA A 98 -9.72 1.42 1.36
N ARG A 99 -10.68 1.41 2.30
CA ARG A 99 -11.60 2.55 2.52
C ARG A 99 -10.87 3.80 3.00
N LEU A 100 -9.95 3.67 3.96
CA LEU A 100 -9.18 4.80 4.50
C LEU A 100 -8.30 5.46 3.44
N LEU A 101 -7.80 4.67 2.50
CA LEU A 101 -6.95 5.13 1.42
C LEU A 101 -7.73 5.52 0.16
N SER A 102 -9.04 5.24 0.13
CA SER A 102 -9.93 5.47 -1.02
C SER A 102 -9.40 4.79 -2.30
N VAL A 103 -8.93 3.54 -2.17
CA VAL A 103 -8.44 2.73 -3.29
C VAL A 103 -9.41 1.59 -3.60
N PRO A 104 -9.48 1.13 -4.87
CA PRO A 104 -10.22 -0.07 -5.23
C PRO A 104 -9.73 -1.29 -4.42
N PHE A 105 -10.66 -2.20 -4.13
CA PHE A 105 -10.36 -3.39 -3.34
C PHE A 105 -11.12 -4.61 -3.89
N ALA A 106 -10.39 -5.66 -4.19
CA ALA A 106 -10.95 -6.95 -4.59
C ALA A 106 -10.47 -8.06 -3.65
N ILE A 107 -11.33 -9.04 -3.43
CA ILE A 107 -11.00 -10.27 -2.69
C ILE A 107 -11.12 -11.43 -3.67
N ALA A 108 -10.10 -12.27 -3.70
CA ALA A 108 -10.11 -13.53 -4.44
C ALA A 108 -9.71 -14.66 -3.51
N ASP A 109 -10.27 -15.84 -3.77
CA ASP A 109 -9.88 -17.07 -3.10
C ASP A 109 -8.85 -17.80 -3.97
N ALA A 110 -7.63 -17.94 -3.45
CA ALA A 110 -6.54 -18.59 -4.19
C ALA A 110 -6.80 -20.08 -4.44
N THR A 111 -7.70 -20.71 -3.68
CA THR A 111 -8.04 -22.13 -3.86
C THR A 111 -8.90 -22.39 -5.10
N THR A 112 -9.58 -21.36 -5.59
CA THR A 112 -10.43 -21.44 -6.79
C THR A 112 -9.73 -20.95 -8.05
N LEU A 113 -8.53 -20.38 -7.93
CA LEU A 113 -7.76 -19.86 -9.04
C LEU A 113 -7.07 -21.00 -9.80
N THR A 114 -7.28 -21.03 -11.11
CA THR A 114 -6.63 -21.99 -12.02
C THR A 114 -5.92 -21.26 -13.16
N GLU A 115 -5.00 -21.96 -13.82
CA GLU A 115 -4.44 -21.45 -15.07
C GLU A 115 -5.53 -21.40 -16.16
N ALA A 116 -5.39 -20.46 -17.09
CA ALA A 116 -6.32 -20.28 -18.20
C ALA A 116 -6.58 -21.61 -18.95
N GLY A 117 -7.87 -21.99 -19.04
CA GLY A 117 -8.30 -23.20 -19.73
C GLY A 117 -8.66 -24.40 -18.85
N TYR A 118 -8.48 -24.27 -17.50
CA TYR A 118 -9.01 -25.26 -16.53
C TYR A 118 -10.31 -24.76 -15.89
N VAL A 119 -11.08 -25.71 -15.31
CA VAL A 119 -12.33 -25.38 -14.60
C VAL A 119 -11.98 -24.65 -13.29
N GLY A 120 -12.24 -23.34 -13.26
CA GLY A 120 -11.98 -22.46 -12.11
C GLY A 120 -12.10 -20.98 -12.50
N GLU A 121 -11.86 -20.09 -11.54
CA GLU A 121 -11.78 -18.64 -11.83
C GLU A 121 -10.40 -18.29 -12.40
N ASP A 122 -10.38 -17.63 -13.56
CA ASP A 122 -9.15 -17.12 -14.15
C ASP A 122 -8.59 -15.97 -13.33
N VAL A 123 -7.26 -15.85 -13.28
CA VAL A 123 -6.57 -14.78 -12.55
C VAL A 123 -6.98 -13.39 -13.05
N GLU A 124 -7.32 -13.28 -14.34
CA GLU A 124 -7.81 -12.06 -14.99
C GLU A 124 -9.13 -11.56 -14.38
N ASN A 125 -9.98 -12.45 -13.88
CA ASN A 125 -11.24 -12.08 -13.22
C ASN A 125 -11.03 -11.23 -11.97
N ILE A 126 -9.87 -11.33 -11.31
CA ILE A 126 -9.51 -10.46 -10.19
C ILE A 126 -9.40 -9.01 -10.65
N LEU A 127 -8.81 -8.78 -11.81
CA LEU A 127 -8.68 -7.44 -12.39
C LEU A 127 -10.05 -6.86 -12.79
N VAL A 128 -10.92 -7.70 -13.34
CA VAL A 128 -12.29 -7.29 -13.69
C VAL A 128 -13.10 -6.89 -12.46
N ARG A 129 -12.90 -7.55 -11.32
CA ARG A 129 -13.55 -7.17 -10.04
C ARG A 129 -12.99 -5.88 -9.43
N LEU A 130 -11.82 -5.45 -9.87
CA LEU A 130 -11.16 -4.24 -9.37
C LEU A 130 -11.60 -2.98 -10.13
N LEU A 131 -12.07 -3.16 -11.36
CA LEU A 131 -12.56 -2.10 -12.24
C LEU A 131 -14.02 -1.76 -11.98
#